data_e5d7bb30d1a06956302774c4a7dd721f
#
_entry.id   e5d7bb30d1a06956302774c4a7dd721f
#
_cell.length_a   1.000
_cell.length_b   1.000
_cell.length_c   1.000
_cell.angle_alpha   90.00
_cell.angle_beta   90.00
_cell.angle_gamma   90.00
#
_symmetry.space_group_name_H-M   'P 1'
#
loop_
_entity.id
_entity.type
_entity.pdbx_description
1 polymer ?
#
loop_
_entity_poly.entity_id
_entity_poly.type
_entity_poly.pdbx_seq_one_letter_code
_entity_poly.pdbx_strand_id
1 'polypeptide(L)'
;MSEKKGIAFSGTKEQEEKLMQVIEKHKGQDGALIPVLHEAQEIYGYLPIEVQEIISEHLGVPMSEIYGVVTFYTQFTTNPKGQYKIAVCLGTACYVKGSGLIMDKIKEKLGIDVGECTPDGKYSIDATRCIGACGLAPVLTVNDDVYGRLTVDDVDGILEKYM
;
A
#
# COMPACT_ATOMS: atom_id res chain seq x y z
N MET A 1 19.45 0.97 -10.83
CA MET A 1 18.09 0.40 -10.68
C MET A 1 18.14 -0.64 -9.57
N SER A 2 17.62 -0.33 -8.40
CA SER A 2 17.43 -1.38 -7.38
C SER A 2 16.31 -2.29 -7.85
N GLU A 3 16.60 -3.56 -8.06
CA GLU A 3 15.59 -4.57 -8.26
C GLU A 3 14.67 -4.55 -7.03
N LYS A 4 13.47 -3.99 -7.20
CA LYS A 4 12.43 -4.12 -6.20
C LYS A 4 12.15 -5.61 -6.06
N LYS A 5 12.51 -6.21 -4.94
CA LYS A 5 12.09 -7.56 -4.57
C LYS A 5 10.58 -7.55 -4.37
N GLY A 6 9.83 -7.53 -5.47
CA GLY A 6 8.40 -7.66 -5.46
C GLY A 6 8.01 -9.10 -5.12
N ILE A 7 6.95 -9.26 -4.34
CA ILE A 7 6.27 -10.54 -4.21
C ILE A 7 5.78 -10.92 -5.61
N ALA A 8 6.06 -12.14 -6.06
CA ALA A 8 5.60 -12.62 -7.35
C ALA A 8 4.05 -12.57 -7.41
N PHE A 9 3.52 -12.09 -8.54
CA PHE A 9 2.07 -12.09 -8.77
C PHE A 9 1.53 -13.51 -8.72
N SER A 10 0.55 -13.75 -7.86
CA SER A 10 -0.13 -15.04 -7.69
C SER A 10 -1.64 -14.88 -7.78
N GLY A 11 -2.11 -14.36 -8.91
CA GLY A 11 -3.53 -14.24 -9.18
C GLY A 11 -4.21 -15.61 -9.29
N THR A 12 -5.40 -15.72 -8.69
CA THR A 12 -6.23 -16.92 -8.83
C THR A 12 -7.23 -16.75 -9.98
N LYS A 13 -7.71 -17.87 -10.53
CA LYS A 13 -8.76 -17.83 -11.56
C LYS A 13 -10.03 -17.14 -11.09
N GLU A 14 -10.39 -17.30 -9.81
CA GLU A 14 -11.55 -16.61 -9.23
C GLU A 14 -11.38 -15.09 -9.21
N GLN A 15 -10.18 -14.60 -8.94
CA GLN A 15 -9.88 -13.18 -8.99
C GLN A 15 -9.96 -12.63 -10.40
N GLU A 16 -9.46 -13.38 -11.39
CA GLU A 16 -9.54 -13.02 -12.80
C GLU A 16 -11.00 -12.96 -13.28
N GLU A 17 -11.82 -13.95 -12.93
CA GLU A 17 -13.25 -13.95 -13.25
C GLU A 17 -13.98 -12.74 -12.64
N LYS A 18 -13.70 -12.40 -11.38
CA LYS A 18 -14.25 -11.22 -10.74
C LYS A 18 -13.81 -9.94 -11.44
N LEU A 19 -12.55 -9.86 -11.84
CA LEU A 19 -12.03 -8.73 -12.61
C LEU A 19 -12.75 -8.58 -13.94
N MET A 20 -12.98 -9.68 -14.66
CA MET A 20 -13.72 -9.68 -15.92
C MET A 20 -15.16 -9.18 -15.73
N GLN A 21 -15.84 -9.59 -14.67
CA GLN A 21 -17.17 -9.09 -14.33
C GLN A 21 -17.18 -7.58 -14.06
N VAL A 22 -16.17 -7.08 -13.35
CA VAL A 22 -16.00 -5.65 -13.08
C VAL A 22 -15.79 -4.87 -14.38
N ILE A 23 -14.95 -5.38 -15.26
CA ILE A 23 -14.69 -4.75 -16.58
C ILE A 23 -15.97 -4.71 -17.41
N GLU A 24 -16.70 -5.80 -17.52
CA GLU A 24 -17.98 -5.87 -18.25
C GLU A 24 -19.04 -4.91 -17.67
N LYS A 25 -19.12 -4.81 -16.35
CA LYS A 25 -20.05 -3.89 -15.64
C LYS A 25 -19.81 -2.42 -16.02
N HIS A 26 -18.58 -2.02 -16.22
CA HIS A 26 -18.19 -0.64 -16.49
C HIS A 26 -17.89 -0.36 -17.97
N LYS A 27 -17.83 -1.39 -18.79
CA LYS A 27 -17.51 -1.27 -20.22
C LYS A 27 -18.53 -0.38 -20.94
N GLY A 28 -18.02 0.59 -21.69
CA GLY A 28 -18.86 1.55 -22.41
C GLY A 28 -19.36 2.73 -21.58
N GLN A 29 -18.96 2.84 -20.33
CA GLN A 29 -19.22 4.03 -19.51
C GLN A 29 -18.09 5.05 -19.65
N ASP A 30 -18.46 6.33 -19.70
CA ASP A 30 -17.46 7.40 -19.66
C ASP A 30 -16.75 7.39 -18.31
N GLY A 31 -15.40 7.42 -18.33
CA GLY A 31 -14.59 7.38 -17.12
C GLY A 31 -14.52 6.03 -16.43
N ALA A 32 -14.77 4.93 -17.14
CA ALA A 32 -14.76 3.57 -16.60
C ALA A 32 -13.43 3.15 -15.94
N LEU A 33 -12.30 3.75 -16.33
CA LEU A 33 -10.97 3.33 -15.87
C LEU A 33 -10.80 3.40 -14.34
N ILE A 34 -11.16 4.51 -13.72
CA ILE A 34 -10.95 4.70 -12.27
C ILE A 34 -11.80 3.74 -11.45
N PRO A 35 -13.12 3.56 -11.69
CA PRO A 35 -13.90 2.55 -10.99
C PRO A 35 -13.38 1.13 -11.17
N VAL A 36 -12.96 0.76 -12.38
CA VAL A 36 -12.37 -0.55 -12.65
C VAL A 36 -11.08 -0.77 -11.89
N LEU A 37 -10.19 0.21 -11.86
CA LEU A 37 -8.95 0.13 -11.08
C LEU A 37 -9.22 0.01 -9.58
N HIS A 38 -10.22 0.73 -9.06
CA HIS A 38 -10.60 0.67 -7.66
C HIS A 38 -11.10 -0.73 -7.28
N GLU A 39 -12.07 -1.26 -8.02
CA GLU A 39 -12.62 -2.60 -7.76
C GLU A 39 -11.55 -3.70 -7.99
N ALA A 40 -10.66 -3.54 -8.98
CA ALA A 40 -9.53 -4.44 -9.20
C ALA A 40 -8.56 -4.45 -8.00
N GLN A 41 -8.26 -3.29 -7.44
CA GLN A 41 -7.43 -3.20 -6.25
C GLN A 41 -8.08 -3.86 -5.03
N GLU A 42 -9.40 -3.79 -4.89
CA GLU A 42 -10.13 -4.52 -3.83
C GLU A 42 -10.02 -6.03 -3.99
N ILE A 43 -10.05 -6.54 -5.24
CA ILE A 43 -9.93 -7.98 -5.54
C ILE A 43 -8.53 -8.51 -5.26
N TYR A 44 -7.50 -7.79 -5.70
CA TYR A 44 -6.10 -8.23 -5.65
C TYR A 44 -5.31 -7.67 -4.47
N GLY A 45 -5.81 -6.62 -3.82
CA GLY A 45 -5.12 -5.88 -2.76
C GLY A 45 -4.11 -4.84 -3.27
N TYR A 46 -3.72 -4.90 -4.53
CA TYR A 46 -2.83 -3.97 -5.22
C TYR A 46 -3.02 -4.09 -6.74
N LEU A 47 -2.37 -3.24 -7.52
CA LEU A 47 -2.48 -3.21 -8.97
C LEU A 47 -1.15 -3.60 -9.64
N PRO A 48 -0.80 -4.89 -9.70
CA PRO A 48 0.39 -5.33 -10.42
C PRO A 48 0.25 -5.07 -11.92
N ILE A 49 1.38 -5.08 -12.63
CA ILE A 49 1.41 -4.84 -14.07
C ILE A 49 0.53 -5.82 -14.82
N GLU A 50 0.50 -7.07 -14.43
CA GLU A 50 -0.31 -8.12 -15.03
C GLU A 50 -1.82 -7.81 -14.99
N VAL A 51 -2.30 -7.26 -13.88
CA VAL A 51 -3.70 -6.81 -13.75
C VAL A 51 -3.97 -5.57 -14.62
N GLN A 52 -3.02 -4.64 -14.66
CA GLN A 52 -3.12 -3.46 -15.53
C GLN A 52 -3.16 -3.85 -17.02
N GLU A 53 -2.39 -4.86 -17.44
CA GLU A 53 -2.40 -5.39 -18.81
C GLU A 53 -3.76 -6.00 -19.18
N ILE A 54 -4.37 -6.77 -18.30
CA ILE A 54 -5.72 -7.32 -18.49
C ILE A 54 -6.75 -6.20 -18.67
N ILE A 55 -6.68 -5.19 -17.82
CA ILE A 55 -7.57 -4.01 -17.91
C ILE A 55 -7.36 -3.27 -19.23
N SER A 56 -6.11 -3.06 -19.64
CA SER A 56 -5.74 -2.42 -20.90
C SER A 56 -6.35 -3.13 -22.10
N GLU A 57 -6.21 -4.44 -22.15
CA GLU A 57 -6.69 -5.26 -23.26
C GLU A 57 -8.22 -5.22 -23.37
N HIS A 58 -8.92 -5.35 -22.27
CA HIS A 58 -10.38 -5.47 -22.25
C HIS A 58 -11.14 -4.14 -22.30
N LEU A 59 -10.57 -3.06 -21.75
CA LEU A 59 -11.15 -1.71 -21.86
C LEU A 59 -10.68 -0.95 -23.11
N GLY A 60 -9.61 -1.42 -23.77
CA GLY A 60 -9.03 -0.72 -24.90
C GLY A 60 -8.32 0.59 -24.52
N VAL A 61 -7.85 0.71 -23.29
CA VAL A 61 -7.11 1.87 -22.77
C VAL A 61 -5.61 1.57 -22.81
N PRO A 62 -4.77 2.49 -23.36
CA PRO A 62 -3.33 2.26 -23.40
C PRO A 62 -2.71 2.05 -22.02
N MET A 63 -1.73 1.15 -21.93
CA MET A 63 -0.99 0.90 -20.67
C MET A 63 -0.36 2.16 -20.08
N SER A 64 0.12 3.06 -20.91
CA SER A 64 0.70 4.34 -20.48
C SER A 64 -0.30 5.21 -19.72
N GLU A 65 -1.55 5.20 -20.14
CA GLU A 65 -2.63 5.93 -19.47
C GLU A 65 -3.00 5.27 -18.14
N ILE A 66 -3.14 3.94 -18.13
CA ILE A 66 -3.44 3.18 -16.91
C ILE A 66 -2.32 3.36 -15.87
N TYR A 67 -1.08 3.19 -16.26
CA TYR A 67 0.07 3.37 -15.39
C TYR A 67 0.18 4.83 -14.88
N GLY A 68 -0.11 5.79 -15.72
CA GLY A 68 -0.18 7.20 -15.34
C GLY A 68 -1.22 7.46 -14.26
N VAL A 69 -2.42 6.90 -14.40
CA VAL A 69 -3.49 7.01 -13.38
C VAL A 69 -3.11 6.31 -12.09
N VAL A 70 -2.61 5.09 -12.18
CA VAL A 70 -2.22 4.30 -10.99
C VAL A 70 -1.10 4.96 -10.19
N THR A 71 -0.17 5.62 -10.85
CA THR A 71 0.94 6.32 -10.17
C THR A 71 0.58 7.74 -9.72
N PHE A 72 -0.37 8.38 -10.37
CA PHE A 72 -0.81 9.73 -10.01
C PHE A 72 -1.71 9.75 -8.76
N TYR A 73 -2.68 8.85 -8.68
CA TYR A 73 -3.62 8.79 -7.56
C TYR A 73 -3.04 7.98 -6.40
N THR A 74 -2.91 8.62 -5.24
CA THR A 74 -2.32 8.02 -4.02
C THR A 74 -3.12 6.86 -3.44
N GLN A 75 -4.40 6.73 -3.80
CA GLN A 75 -5.23 5.60 -3.40
C GLN A 75 -4.85 4.28 -4.07
N PHE A 76 -4.16 4.33 -5.21
CA PHE A 76 -3.70 3.14 -5.93
C PHE A 76 -2.27 2.78 -5.53
N THR A 77 -1.99 1.49 -5.50
CA THR A 77 -0.66 0.96 -5.20
C THR A 77 -0.28 -0.17 -6.15
N THR A 78 0.95 -0.12 -6.63
CA THR A 78 1.55 -1.17 -7.46
C THR A 78 2.30 -2.22 -6.64
N ASN A 79 2.48 -1.97 -5.35
CA ASN A 79 3.15 -2.88 -4.44
C ASN A 79 2.12 -3.60 -3.56
N PRO A 80 2.31 -4.90 -3.29
CA PRO A 80 1.45 -5.61 -2.36
C PRO A 80 1.52 -4.96 -0.98
N LYS A 81 0.36 -4.88 -0.31
CA LYS A 81 0.30 -4.45 1.09
C LYS A 81 0.28 -5.69 1.98
N GLY A 82 1.04 -5.61 3.08
CA GLY A 82 1.08 -6.67 4.07
C GLY A 82 -0.23 -6.82 4.83
N GLN A 83 -0.37 -7.94 5.52
CA GLN A 83 -1.47 -8.19 6.45
C GLN A 83 -1.57 -7.10 7.52
N TYR A 84 -0.41 -6.64 8.00
CA TYR A 84 -0.28 -5.52 8.92
C TYR A 84 0.35 -4.32 8.22
N LYS A 85 -0.44 -3.27 8.04
CA LYS A 85 -0.02 -2.02 7.40
C LYS A 85 0.49 -1.08 8.48
N ILE A 86 1.79 -0.88 8.52
CA ILE A 86 2.44 0.03 9.46
C ILE A 86 2.60 1.39 8.78
N ALA A 87 1.93 2.40 9.29
CA ALA A 87 2.04 3.75 8.78
C ALA A 87 2.61 4.68 9.85
N VAL A 88 3.76 5.28 9.58
CA VAL A 88 4.43 6.22 10.48
C VAL A 88 4.14 7.64 10.04
N CYS A 89 3.62 8.46 10.95
CA CYS A 89 3.40 9.87 10.68
C CYS A 89 4.73 10.64 10.63
N LEU A 90 5.02 11.25 9.50
CA LEU A 90 6.16 12.13 9.30
C LEU A 90 5.76 13.62 9.23
N GLY A 91 4.60 13.96 9.76
CA GLY A 91 4.19 15.35 9.94
C GLY A 91 5.14 16.11 10.85
N THR A 92 5.14 17.44 10.79
CA THR A 92 6.13 18.29 11.46
C THR A 92 6.27 17.99 12.95
N ALA A 93 5.18 17.90 13.70
CA ALA A 93 5.22 17.64 15.13
C ALA A 93 5.79 16.25 15.46
N CYS A 94 5.40 15.22 14.70
CA CYS A 94 5.92 13.86 14.88
C CYS A 94 7.39 13.76 14.50
N TYR A 95 7.79 14.39 13.40
CA TYR A 95 9.18 14.39 12.93
C TYR A 95 10.13 15.05 13.94
N VAL A 96 9.76 16.22 14.48
CA VAL A 96 10.53 16.91 15.52
C VAL A 96 10.69 16.05 16.78
N LYS A 97 9.70 15.24 17.10
CA LYS A 97 9.72 14.32 18.26
C LYS A 97 10.35 12.96 17.97
N GLY A 98 10.96 12.76 16.79
CA GLY A 98 11.77 11.60 16.48
C GLY A 98 11.08 10.51 15.67
N SER A 99 9.98 10.79 14.97
CA SER A 99 9.30 9.78 14.12
C SER A 99 10.20 9.22 13.02
N GLY A 100 11.16 10.00 12.51
CA GLY A 100 12.16 9.53 11.57
C GLY A 100 13.01 8.39 12.11
N LEU A 101 13.42 8.46 13.36
CA LEU A 101 14.19 7.40 14.04
C LEU A 101 13.34 6.13 14.25
N ILE A 102 12.05 6.30 14.55
CA ILE A 102 11.09 5.19 14.64
C ILE A 102 10.94 4.49 13.30
N MET A 103 10.82 5.26 12.22
CA MET A 103 10.76 4.74 10.86
C MET A 103 12.02 3.93 10.51
N ASP A 104 13.20 4.47 10.80
CA ASP A 104 14.47 3.79 10.55
C ASP A 104 14.59 2.48 11.32
N LYS A 105 14.15 2.46 12.56
CA LYS A 105 14.11 1.25 13.40
C LYS A 105 13.20 0.17 12.82
N ILE A 106 12.02 0.55 12.32
CA ILE A 106 11.08 -0.39 11.70
C ILE A 106 11.67 -0.95 10.41
N LYS A 107 12.27 -0.11 9.57
CA LYS A 107 12.96 -0.54 8.35
C LYS A 107 14.07 -1.55 8.63
N GLU A 108 14.89 -1.28 9.62
CA GLU A 108 15.99 -2.17 10.03
C GLU A 108 15.45 -3.52 10.51
N LYS A 109 14.41 -3.52 11.34
CA LYS A 109 13.78 -4.73 11.87
C LYS A 109 13.12 -5.60 10.82
N LEU A 110 12.40 -5.00 9.89
CA LEU A 110 11.66 -5.71 8.85
C LEU A 110 12.49 -5.97 7.59
N GLY A 111 13.62 -5.30 7.43
CA GLY A 111 14.49 -5.42 6.26
C GLY A 111 13.86 -4.94 4.95
N ILE A 112 12.91 -4.02 5.04
CA ILE A 112 12.19 -3.42 3.90
C ILE A 112 12.21 -1.89 4.00
N ASP A 113 11.96 -1.23 2.87
CA ASP A 113 11.86 0.22 2.81
C ASP A 113 10.39 0.68 2.78
N VAL A 114 10.20 2.00 2.84
CA VAL A 114 8.87 2.62 2.72
C VAL A 114 8.23 2.28 1.38
N GLY A 115 6.97 1.88 1.40
CA GLY A 115 6.24 1.43 0.23
C GLY A 115 6.49 -0.02 -0.17
N GLU A 116 7.27 -0.77 0.62
CA GLU A 116 7.54 -2.18 0.40
C GLU A 116 6.78 -3.07 1.38
N CYS A 117 6.68 -4.34 1.04
CA CYS A 117 6.09 -5.39 1.85
C CYS A 117 7.14 -6.46 2.15
N THR A 118 7.08 -7.08 3.33
CA THR A 118 7.95 -8.23 3.65
C THR A 118 7.68 -9.40 2.71
N PRO A 119 8.71 -10.23 2.39
CA PRO A 119 8.54 -11.36 1.45
C PRO A 119 7.47 -12.37 1.85
N ASP A 120 7.17 -12.47 3.15
CA ASP A 120 6.11 -13.33 3.68
C ASP A 120 4.70 -12.73 3.56
N GLY A 121 4.58 -11.49 3.06
CA GLY A 121 3.31 -10.77 2.94
C GLY A 121 2.72 -10.29 4.26
N LYS A 122 3.48 -10.31 5.36
CA LYS A 122 2.97 -10.01 6.69
C LYS A 122 2.96 -8.51 7.02
N TYR A 123 4.03 -7.82 6.72
CA TYR A 123 4.18 -6.39 7.05
C TYR A 123 4.43 -5.53 5.82
N SER A 124 3.87 -4.34 5.82
CA SER A 124 4.20 -3.28 4.87
C SER A 124 4.41 -1.97 5.62
N ILE A 125 5.30 -1.11 5.10
CA ILE A 125 5.63 0.17 5.71
C ILE A 125 5.16 1.30 4.78
N ASP A 126 4.40 2.23 5.33
CA ASP A 126 4.01 3.46 4.67
C ASP A 126 4.45 4.67 5.49
N ALA A 127 4.85 5.74 4.81
CA ALA A 127 5.05 7.05 5.41
C ALA A 127 3.80 7.90 5.17
N THR A 128 3.19 8.38 6.23
CA THR A 128 2.00 9.22 6.13
C THR A 128 2.31 10.68 6.48
N ARG A 129 1.48 11.57 5.96
CA ARG A 129 1.42 12.95 6.41
C ARG A 129 0.67 13.02 7.75
N CYS A 130 0.50 14.22 8.30
CA CYS A 130 -0.19 14.40 9.57
C CYS A 130 -1.59 13.77 9.54
N ILE A 131 -1.85 12.88 10.52
CA ILE A 131 -3.16 12.23 10.71
C ILE A 131 -4.05 12.98 11.72
N GLY A 132 -3.64 14.16 12.17
CA GLY A 132 -4.39 14.97 13.12
C GLY A 132 -4.21 14.58 14.60
N ALA A 133 -3.36 13.62 14.92
CA ALA A 133 -3.10 13.17 16.30
C ALA A 133 -1.82 13.79 16.91
N CYS A 134 -1.54 15.06 16.62
CA CYS A 134 -0.31 15.75 17.02
C CYS A 134 -0.09 15.80 18.54
N GLY A 135 -1.14 15.76 19.33
CA GLY A 135 -1.05 15.66 20.81
C GLY A 135 -0.47 14.33 21.31
N LEU A 136 -0.45 13.31 20.46
CA LEU A 136 0.11 11.98 20.74
C LEU A 136 1.45 11.75 20.04
N ALA A 137 2.03 12.77 19.40
CA ALA A 137 3.28 12.64 18.65
C ALA A 137 4.45 12.12 19.51
N PRO A 138 5.33 11.24 18.98
CA PRO A 138 5.29 10.61 17.65
C PRO A 138 4.22 9.51 17.57
N VAL A 139 3.56 9.40 16.39
CA VAL A 139 2.43 8.48 16.18
C VAL A 139 2.74 7.53 15.02
N LEU A 140 2.37 6.27 15.19
CA LEU A 140 2.24 5.31 14.11
C LEU A 140 0.89 4.59 14.21
N THR A 141 0.46 4.02 13.11
CA THR A 141 -0.71 3.14 13.07
C THR A 141 -0.31 1.76 12.56
N VAL A 142 -0.96 0.73 13.10
CA VAL A 142 -0.91 -0.62 12.55
C VAL A 142 -2.34 -1.01 12.22
N ASN A 143 -2.65 -1.07 10.94
CA ASN A 143 -4.02 -1.13 10.43
C ASN A 143 -4.86 0.03 10.99
N ASP A 144 -5.86 -0.25 11.81
CA ASP A 144 -6.71 0.76 12.46
C ASP A 144 -6.27 1.13 13.88
N ASP A 145 -5.29 0.42 14.43
CA ASP A 145 -4.77 0.68 15.77
C ASP A 145 -3.78 1.85 15.75
N VAL A 146 -3.98 2.81 16.64
CA VAL A 146 -3.14 4.01 16.77
C VAL A 146 -2.24 3.88 18.00
N TYR A 147 -0.94 4.09 17.80
CA TYR A 147 0.08 4.10 18.87
C TYR A 147 0.72 5.48 18.94
N GLY A 148 0.61 6.11 20.08
CA GLY A 148 1.14 7.45 20.32
C GLY A 148 2.23 7.50 21.39
N ARG A 149 2.91 8.65 21.46
CA ARG A 149 3.99 8.96 22.41
C ARG A 149 5.10 7.91 22.37
N LEU A 150 5.45 7.50 21.16
CA LEU A 150 6.36 6.40 20.93
C LEU A 150 7.81 6.79 21.18
N THR A 151 8.55 5.82 21.66
CA THR A 151 10.03 5.81 21.69
C THR A 151 10.54 4.74 20.73
N VAL A 152 11.84 4.80 20.39
CA VAL A 152 12.46 3.77 19.53
C VAL A 152 12.34 2.37 20.15
N ASP A 153 12.36 2.28 21.47
CA ASP A 153 12.25 1.01 22.20
C ASP A 153 10.84 0.40 22.12
N ASP A 154 9.80 1.23 21.97
CA ASP A 154 8.42 0.76 21.86
C ASP A 154 8.15 0.00 20.53
N VAL A 155 8.96 0.23 19.52
CA VAL A 155 8.84 -0.43 18.21
C VAL A 155 8.91 -1.96 18.35
N ASP A 156 9.82 -2.45 19.14
CA ASP A 156 10.01 -3.88 19.38
C ASP A 156 8.77 -4.52 20.00
N GLY A 157 8.22 -3.90 21.05
CA GLY A 157 7.00 -4.37 21.71
C GLY A 157 5.76 -4.33 20.82
N ILE A 158 5.65 -3.32 19.94
CA ILE A 158 4.54 -3.23 19.00
C ILE A 158 4.64 -4.33 17.93
N LEU A 159 5.82 -4.55 17.36
CA LEU A 159 6.02 -5.60 16.35
C LEU A 159 5.80 -7.00 16.93
N GLU A 160 6.27 -7.26 18.15
CA GLU A 160 6.06 -8.54 18.85
C GLU A 160 4.57 -8.85 19.08
N LYS A 161 3.74 -7.84 19.25
CA LYS A 161 2.29 -8.02 19.44
C LYS A 161 1.59 -8.61 18.21
N TYR A 162 2.17 -8.44 17.03
CA TYR A 162 1.62 -8.91 15.75
C TYR A 162 2.41 -10.08 15.13
N MET A 163 3.44 -10.57 15.81
CA MET A 163 4.22 -11.72 15.36
C MET A 163 3.49 -13.05 15.54
#